data_51ccbc829cba2b2bcf86a78c9b66ced8
#
_entry.id   51ccbc829cba2b2bcf86a78c9b66ced8
#
_cell.length_a   1.000
_cell.length_b   1.000
_cell.length_c   1.000
_cell.angle_alpha   90.00
_cell.angle_beta   90.00
_cell.angle_gamma   90.00
#
_symmetry.space_group_name_H-M   'P 1'
#
loop_
_entity.id
_entity.type
_entity.pdbx_description
1 polymer ?
#
loop_
_entity_poly.entity_id
_entity_poly.type
_entity_poly.pdbx_seq_one_letter_code
_entity_poly.pdbx_strand_id
1 'polypeptide(L)'
;VRSDPFPYVCVEGAMPDRFYRELEATFPEDMIVKHTQPHDGGITYRFKCKEAKTWQVPAIWQDFFAYHTSPEYFRSCAELFAPHIVQAYGEEFYENLKTKPVSVRDVDNSGHYVTDCQFVVHEPVDQTGTSRTPHVDNPVEIYAGLLYMRKQADMAEGGNFTVHRVTGEITEVNKSLGRQVDDSLHEPVFEVPYRANNFCMFLNVKDSVHSVTPRIAPTERRHSINIIGEFNGTGKMWKVREIKN
;
A
#
# COMPACT_ATOMS: atom_id res chain seq x y z
N VAL A 1 -8.96 7.53 12.84
CA VAL A 1 -7.66 6.87 12.88
C VAL A 1 -7.56 6.04 14.15
N ARG A 2 -7.12 4.79 14.03
CA ARG A 2 -6.70 3.95 15.16
C ARG A 2 -5.22 4.21 15.43
N SER A 3 -4.83 4.20 16.70
CA SER A 3 -3.44 4.53 17.11
C SER A 3 -2.66 3.30 17.61
N ASP A 4 -3.35 2.21 17.92
CA ASP A 4 -2.78 0.99 18.47
C ASP A 4 -2.97 -0.17 17.48
N PRO A 5 -1.91 -0.91 17.12
CA PRO A 5 -0.52 -0.81 17.58
C PRO A 5 0.31 0.29 16.88
N PHE A 6 -0.14 0.81 15.76
CA PHE A 6 0.43 1.94 15.01
C PHE A 6 -0.69 2.74 14.33
N PRO A 7 -0.44 3.95 13.80
CA PRO A 7 -1.50 4.76 13.20
C PRO A 7 -2.02 4.16 11.89
N TYR A 8 -3.30 3.75 11.84
CA TYR A 8 -3.97 3.26 10.63
C TYR A 8 -5.45 3.60 10.60
N VAL A 9 -6.03 3.52 9.42
CA VAL A 9 -7.47 3.67 9.16
C VAL A 9 -7.95 2.52 8.27
N CYS A 10 -9.17 2.04 8.54
CA CYS A 10 -9.86 1.07 7.70
C CYS A 10 -11.28 1.55 7.47
N VAL A 11 -11.73 1.49 6.21
CA VAL A 11 -13.06 1.93 5.80
C VAL A 11 -13.68 0.82 4.95
N GLU A 12 -14.83 0.32 5.37
CA GLU A 12 -15.67 -0.56 4.56
C GLU A 12 -16.57 0.31 3.66
N GLY A 13 -16.77 -0.09 2.40
CA GLY A 13 -17.52 0.71 1.46
C GLY A 13 -16.89 2.11 1.25
N ALA A 14 -15.59 2.16 1.03
CA ALA A 14 -14.81 3.40 1.01
C ALA A 14 -15.24 4.38 -0.08
N MET A 15 -15.86 3.87 -1.15
CA MET A 15 -16.34 4.67 -2.27
C MET A 15 -17.85 4.49 -2.45
N PRO A 16 -18.55 5.52 -3.01
CA PRO A 16 -19.94 5.35 -3.41
C PRO A 16 -20.12 4.14 -4.33
N ASP A 17 -21.11 3.31 -4.07
CA ASP A 17 -21.32 2.02 -4.78
C ASP A 17 -21.31 2.16 -6.30
N ARG A 18 -21.97 3.19 -6.85
CA ARG A 18 -22.00 3.40 -8.30
C ARG A 18 -20.61 3.62 -8.87
N PHE A 19 -19.80 4.44 -8.20
CA PHE A 19 -18.44 4.75 -8.63
C PHE A 19 -17.55 3.52 -8.51
N TYR A 20 -17.61 2.80 -7.37
CA TYR A 20 -16.85 1.57 -7.18
C TYR A 20 -17.18 0.51 -8.24
N ARG A 21 -18.46 0.29 -8.55
CA ARG A 21 -18.88 -0.67 -9.60
C ARG A 21 -18.33 -0.35 -10.98
N GLU A 22 -18.24 0.94 -11.32
CA GLU A 22 -17.67 1.38 -12.58
C GLU A 22 -16.15 1.12 -12.62
N LEU A 23 -15.44 1.37 -11.52
CA LEU A 23 -14.03 0.99 -11.38
C LEU A 23 -13.83 -0.52 -11.49
N GLU A 24 -14.64 -1.32 -10.79
CA GLU A 24 -14.58 -2.77 -10.83
C GLU A 24 -14.81 -3.30 -12.24
N ALA A 25 -15.86 -2.85 -12.91
CA ALA A 25 -16.21 -3.29 -14.26
C ALA A 25 -15.16 -2.92 -15.33
N THR A 26 -14.35 -1.91 -15.07
CA THR A 26 -13.34 -1.40 -16.00
C THR A 26 -11.91 -1.68 -15.55
N PHE A 27 -11.72 -2.53 -14.54
CA PHE A 27 -10.37 -2.88 -14.04
C PHE A 27 -9.56 -3.58 -15.15
N PRO A 28 -8.41 -3.02 -15.55
CA PRO A 28 -7.73 -3.43 -16.79
C PRO A 28 -6.78 -4.64 -16.58
N GLU A 29 -7.30 -5.75 -16.03
CA GLU A 29 -6.51 -6.94 -15.64
C GLU A 29 -5.66 -7.47 -16.78
N ASP A 30 -6.27 -7.75 -17.95
CA ASP A 30 -5.57 -8.34 -19.10
C ASP A 30 -4.43 -7.43 -19.61
N MET A 31 -4.68 -6.12 -19.60
CA MET A 31 -3.67 -5.14 -19.99
C MET A 31 -2.50 -5.16 -19.02
N ILE A 32 -2.77 -5.19 -17.72
CA ILE A 32 -1.74 -5.23 -16.68
C ILE A 32 -0.86 -6.46 -16.85
N VAL A 33 -1.46 -7.63 -16.91
CA VAL A 33 -0.72 -8.91 -17.02
C VAL A 33 0.07 -8.99 -18.32
N LYS A 34 -0.47 -8.48 -19.43
CA LYS A 34 0.19 -8.51 -20.74
C LYS A 34 1.40 -7.57 -20.82
N HIS A 35 1.35 -6.42 -20.14
CA HIS A 35 2.30 -5.34 -20.36
C HIS A 35 3.23 -5.05 -19.18
N THR A 36 3.11 -5.78 -18.07
CA THR A 36 4.04 -5.68 -16.95
C THR A 36 4.80 -6.98 -16.73
N GLN A 37 5.99 -6.87 -16.18
CA GLN A 37 6.74 -8.05 -15.76
C GLN A 37 6.35 -8.39 -14.32
N PRO A 38 6.11 -9.67 -14.02
CA PRO A 38 5.77 -10.07 -12.66
C PRO A 38 6.97 -9.94 -11.71
N HIS A 39 6.66 -9.60 -10.47
CA HIS A 39 7.58 -9.52 -9.33
C HIS A 39 7.30 -10.67 -8.35
N ASP A 40 8.06 -10.71 -7.26
CA ASP A 40 7.84 -11.63 -6.12
C ASP A 40 7.72 -13.11 -6.57
N GLY A 41 8.70 -13.58 -7.31
CA GLY A 41 8.71 -14.97 -7.80
C GLY A 41 7.77 -15.24 -8.98
N GLY A 42 7.32 -14.21 -9.68
CA GLY A 42 6.46 -14.35 -10.86
C GLY A 42 4.96 -14.26 -10.57
N ILE A 43 4.56 -13.85 -9.37
CA ILE A 43 3.16 -13.90 -8.93
C ILE A 43 2.48 -12.53 -8.80
N THR A 44 3.23 -11.42 -8.81
CA THR A 44 2.68 -10.07 -8.59
C THR A 44 2.96 -9.17 -9.78
N TYR A 45 1.92 -8.63 -10.38
CA TYR A 45 2.01 -7.60 -11.43
C TYR A 45 1.69 -6.23 -10.81
N ARG A 46 2.52 -5.23 -11.11
CA ARG A 46 2.32 -3.83 -10.67
C ARG A 46 2.32 -2.92 -11.87
N PHE A 47 1.24 -2.18 -12.06
CA PHE A 47 1.10 -1.18 -13.12
C PHE A 47 0.98 0.19 -12.47
N LYS A 48 2.06 0.96 -12.55
CA LYS A 48 2.25 2.22 -11.83
C LYS A 48 1.62 3.40 -12.57
N CYS A 49 1.50 4.53 -11.89
CA CYS A 49 0.97 5.77 -12.45
C CYS A 49 1.71 6.22 -13.73
N LYS A 50 3.02 6.02 -13.82
CA LYS A 50 3.78 6.36 -15.03
C LYS A 50 3.35 5.55 -16.25
N GLU A 51 3.07 4.26 -16.07
CA GLU A 51 2.55 3.39 -17.12
C GLU A 51 1.13 3.82 -17.52
N ALA A 52 0.28 4.15 -16.54
CA ALA A 52 -1.09 4.60 -16.77
C ALA A 52 -1.17 5.86 -17.64
N LYS A 53 -0.17 6.74 -17.58
CA LYS A 53 -0.08 7.94 -18.45
C LYS A 53 0.28 7.61 -19.91
N THR A 54 0.94 6.51 -20.16
CA THR A 54 1.38 6.09 -21.50
C THR A 54 0.45 5.08 -22.15
N TRP A 55 -0.38 4.39 -21.37
CA TRP A 55 -1.33 3.38 -21.84
C TRP A 55 -2.77 3.92 -21.78
N GLN A 56 -3.62 3.42 -22.68
CA GLN A 56 -5.03 3.80 -22.70
C GLN A 56 -5.81 3.03 -21.63
N VAL A 57 -5.73 3.49 -20.39
CA VAL A 57 -6.67 3.06 -19.35
C VAL A 57 -8.00 3.82 -19.47
N PRO A 58 -9.14 3.23 -19.07
CA PRO A 58 -10.43 3.93 -19.05
C PRO A 58 -10.36 5.28 -18.30
N ALA A 59 -11.12 6.28 -18.77
CA ALA A 59 -11.07 7.64 -18.25
C ALA A 59 -11.30 7.69 -16.71
N ILE A 60 -12.23 6.90 -16.19
CA ILE A 60 -12.48 6.83 -14.74
C ILE A 60 -11.22 6.46 -13.94
N TRP A 61 -10.35 5.60 -14.49
CA TRP A 61 -9.09 5.24 -13.86
C TRP A 61 -8.03 6.33 -14.00
N GLN A 62 -8.05 7.09 -15.11
CA GLN A 62 -7.19 8.27 -15.25
C GLN A 62 -7.53 9.32 -14.20
N ASP A 63 -8.82 9.60 -14.01
CA ASP A 63 -9.32 10.54 -12.99
C ASP A 63 -9.00 10.03 -11.57
N PHE A 64 -9.20 8.72 -11.32
CA PHE A 64 -8.86 8.10 -10.05
C PHE A 64 -7.36 8.26 -9.72
N PHE A 65 -6.49 7.97 -10.67
CA PHE A 65 -5.05 8.10 -10.48
C PHE A 65 -4.63 9.56 -10.33
N ALA A 66 -5.19 10.46 -11.15
CA ALA A 66 -4.91 11.89 -11.05
C ALA A 66 -5.25 12.46 -9.67
N TYR A 67 -6.42 12.07 -9.12
CA TYR A 67 -6.82 12.48 -7.77
C TYR A 67 -5.88 11.92 -6.69
N HIS A 68 -5.64 10.60 -6.69
CA HIS A 68 -4.85 9.95 -5.63
C HIS A 68 -3.34 10.20 -5.71
N THR A 69 -2.86 10.80 -6.81
CA THR A 69 -1.48 11.28 -6.94
C THR A 69 -1.36 12.81 -6.86
N SER A 70 -2.46 13.51 -6.58
CA SER A 70 -2.44 14.98 -6.46
C SER A 70 -1.76 15.45 -5.16
N PRO A 71 -1.18 16.67 -5.18
CA PRO A 71 -0.68 17.30 -3.95
C PRO A 71 -1.75 17.49 -2.88
N GLU A 72 -3.00 17.71 -3.29
CA GLU A 72 -4.15 17.88 -2.39
C GLU A 72 -4.43 16.58 -1.64
N TYR A 73 -4.45 15.44 -2.33
CA TYR A 73 -4.64 14.15 -1.70
C TYR A 73 -3.49 13.81 -0.74
N PHE A 74 -2.24 14.06 -1.16
CA PHE A 74 -1.06 13.86 -0.29
C PHE A 74 -1.19 14.66 1.02
N ARG A 75 -1.59 15.93 0.94
CA ARG A 75 -1.78 16.79 2.12
C ARG A 75 -2.94 16.31 3.00
N SER A 76 -4.03 15.86 2.39
CA SER A 76 -5.16 15.27 3.14
C SER A 76 -4.73 14.01 3.91
N CYS A 77 -3.87 13.17 3.35
CA CYS A 77 -3.30 12.02 4.06
C CYS A 77 -2.39 12.46 5.22
N ALA A 78 -1.55 13.49 5.01
CA ALA A 78 -0.73 14.05 6.08
C ALA A 78 -1.59 14.64 7.20
N GLU A 79 -2.67 15.34 6.87
CA GLU A 79 -3.63 15.90 7.84
C GLU A 79 -4.36 14.79 8.62
N LEU A 80 -4.76 13.71 7.95
CA LEU A 80 -5.40 12.56 8.59
C LEU A 80 -4.55 11.97 9.71
N PHE A 81 -3.23 11.93 9.53
CA PHE A 81 -2.28 11.41 10.51
C PHE A 81 -1.56 12.51 11.34
N ALA A 82 -1.97 13.78 11.24
CA ALA A 82 -1.28 14.91 11.83
C ALA A 82 -0.91 14.74 13.33
N PRO A 83 -1.81 14.32 14.24
CA PRO A 83 -1.44 14.14 15.64
C PRO A 83 -0.29 13.15 15.85
N HIS A 84 -0.29 12.05 15.07
CA HIS A 84 0.73 11.00 15.14
C HIS A 84 2.05 11.45 14.53
N ILE A 85 1.99 12.20 13.43
CA ILE A 85 3.17 12.78 12.78
C ILE A 85 3.83 13.79 13.70
N VAL A 86 3.07 14.71 14.28
CA VAL A 86 3.60 15.72 15.21
C VAL A 86 4.21 15.07 16.44
N GLN A 87 3.52 14.08 17.02
CA GLN A 87 4.03 13.35 18.19
C GLN A 87 5.35 12.61 17.90
N ALA A 88 5.48 11.97 16.74
CA ALA A 88 6.63 11.12 16.40
C ALA A 88 7.80 11.89 15.79
N TYR A 89 7.53 12.96 15.01
CA TYR A 89 8.50 13.63 14.16
C TYR A 89 8.58 15.16 14.36
N GLY A 90 7.67 15.73 15.14
CA GLY A 90 7.60 17.17 15.46
C GLY A 90 6.84 18.02 14.44
N GLU A 91 6.51 19.25 14.86
CA GLU A 91 5.74 20.23 14.07
C GLU A 91 6.43 20.60 12.74
N GLU A 92 7.76 20.78 12.75
CA GLU A 92 8.51 21.15 11.56
C GLU A 92 8.38 20.11 10.45
N PHE A 93 8.41 18.82 10.83
CA PHE A 93 8.22 17.73 9.86
C PHE A 93 6.82 17.77 9.25
N TYR A 94 5.79 17.97 10.09
CA TYR A 94 4.41 18.09 9.63
C TYR A 94 4.21 19.29 8.71
N GLU A 95 4.77 20.47 9.06
CA GLU A 95 4.73 21.66 8.20
C GLU A 95 5.43 21.42 6.84
N ASN A 96 6.52 20.67 6.82
CA ASN A 96 7.17 20.29 5.57
C ASN A 96 6.26 19.43 4.68
N LEU A 97 5.49 18.47 5.24
CA LEU A 97 4.51 17.67 4.47
C LEU A 97 3.42 18.54 3.84
N LYS A 98 3.01 19.63 4.51
CA LYS A 98 1.97 20.54 4.02
C LYS A 98 2.47 21.51 2.95
N THR A 99 3.72 21.95 3.04
CA THR A 99 4.22 23.11 2.29
C THR A 99 5.19 22.77 1.17
N LYS A 100 5.95 21.68 1.29
CA LYS A 100 6.93 21.31 0.26
C LYS A 100 6.25 20.79 -1.01
N PRO A 101 6.89 20.96 -2.19
CA PRO A 101 6.37 20.47 -3.46
C PRO A 101 6.18 18.96 -3.48
N VAL A 102 5.08 18.52 -4.09
CA VAL A 102 4.73 17.12 -4.32
C VAL A 102 4.60 16.90 -5.82
N SER A 103 5.17 15.82 -6.34
CA SER A 103 5.07 15.41 -7.75
C SER A 103 4.73 13.92 -7.88
N VAL A 104 4.60 13.41 -9.09
CA VAL A 104 4.25 12.01 -9.34
C VAL A 104 5.50 11.21 -9.66
N ARG A 105 5.72 10.12 -8.93
CA ARG A 105 6.89 9.25 -9.06
C ARG A 105 7.09 8.75 -10.49
N ASP A 106 8.34 8.84 -10.97
CA ASP A 106 8.76 8.42 -12.31
C ASP A 106 8.08 9.16 -13.49
N VAL A 107 7.25 10.16 -13.20
CA VAL A 107 6.63 11.05 -14.20
C VAL A 107 7.24 12.44 -14.13
N ASP A 108 7.22 13.02 -12.93
CA ASP A 108 7.82 14.29 -12.60
C ASP A 108 8.42 14.20 -11.19
N ASN A 109 9.71 13.98 -11.11
CA ASN A 109 10.42 13.86 -9.84
C ASN A 109 10.99 15.21 -9.36
N SER A 110 10.35 16.33 -9.67
CA SER A 110 10.77 17.67 -9.24
C SER A 110 10.37 18.00 -7.79
N GLY A 111 9.39 17.28 -7.23
CA GLY A 111 8.90 17.49 -5.89
C GLY A 111 9.89 17.05 -4.79
N HIS A 112 9.70 17.58 -3.58
CA HIS A 112 10.37 17.09 -2.37
C HIS A 112 9.78 15.73 -1.93
N TYR A 113 8.49 15.56 -2.18
CA TYR A 113 7.76 14.31 -2.02
C TYR A 113 7.23 13.84 -3.38
N VAL A 114 6.99 12.55 -3.49
CA VAL A 114 6.36 11.95 -4.65
C VAL A 114 5.21 11.05 -4.22
N THR A 115 4.21 10.98 -5.08
CA THR A 115 3.06 10.09 -4.94
C THR A 115 3.08 9.04 -6.03
N ASP A 116 2.51 7.88 -5.75
CA ASP A 116 2.24 6.85 -6.74
C ASP A 116 0.89 6.18 -6.47
N CYS A 117 0.23 5.76 -7.55
CA CYS A 117 -0.96 4.97 -7.51
C CYS A 117 -0.77 3.79 -8.47
N GLN A 118 -1.04 2.57 -8.02
CA GLN A 118 -0.69 1.35 -8.75
C GLN A 118 -1.85 0.38 -8.76
N PHE A 119 -2.17 -0.15 -9.95
CA PHE A 119 -2.87 -1.43 -10.00
C PHE A 119 -1.94 -2.54 -9.53
N VAL A 120 -2.47 -3.44 -8.73
CA VAL A 120 -1.75 -4.63 -8.26
C VAL A 120 -2.61 -5.86 -8.53
N VAL A 121 -2.04 -6.82 -9.26
CA VAL A 121 -2.66 -8.11 -9.59
C VAL A 121 -1.76 -9.22 -9.08
N HIS A 122 -2.32 -10.15 -8.30
CA HIS A 122 -1.62 -11.36 -7.87
C HIS A 122 -2.23 -12.58 -8.53
N GLU A 123 -1.38 -13.48 -9.03
CA GLU A 123 -1.81 -14.76 -9.56
C GLU A 123 -2.52 -15.63 -8.49
N PRO A 124 -3.45 -16.50 -8.91
CA PRO A 124 -4.15 -17.40 -7.99
C PRO A 124 -3.27 -18.60 -7.64
N VAL A 125 -2.13 -18.36 -6.99
CA VAL A 125 -1.24 -19.44 -6.57
C VAL A 125 -1.78 -20.09 -5.30
N ASP A 126 -1.86 -21.39 -5.29
CA ASP A 126 -2.18 -22.16 -4.09
C ASP A 126 -0.97 -22.13 -3.18
N GLN A 127 -1.03 -21.27 -2.18
CA GLN A 127 0.06 -21.12 -1.23
C GLN A 127 -0.44 -21.46 0.16
N THR A 128 0.20 -22.43 0.75
CA THR A 128 0.20 -22.63 2.20
C THR A 128 0.96 -21.52 2.93
N GLY A 129 1.63 -20.63 2.20
CA GLY A 129 2.32 -19.45 2.70
C GLY A 129 1.53 -18.16 2.52
N THR A 130 1.99 -17.07 3.11
CA THR A 130 1.44 -15.73 2.92
C THR A 130 1.87 -15.17 1.58
N SER A 131 1.01 -14.38 0.92
CA SER A 131 1.44 -13.60 -0.26
C SER A 131 2.46 -12.53 0.14
N ARG A 132 2.46 -12.11 1.39
CA ARG A 132 3.43 -11.20 1.99
C ARG A 132 3.60 -11.51 3.48
N THR A 133 4.80 -11.96 3.87
CA THR A 133 5.18 -12.22 5.27
C THR A 133 5.13 -10.95 6.11
N PRO A 134 5.08 -11.03 7.46
CA PRO A 134 5.16 -9.88 8.34
C PRO A 134 6.41 -9.03 8.07
N HIS A 135 6.21 -7.77 7.73
CA HIS A 135 7.27 -6.86 7.29
C HIS A 135 6.92 -5.41 7.63
N VAL A 136 7.91 -4.54 7.48
CA VAL A 136 7.74 -3.09 7.41
C VAL A 136 8.01 -2.61 5.99
N ASP A 137 7.32 -1.57 5.56
CA ASP A 137 7.51 -1.02 4.22
C ASP A 137 8.85 -0.27 4.07
N ASN A 138 9.11 0.27 2.90
CA ASN A 138 10.32 1.04 2.67
C ASN A 138 10.30 2.31 3.55
N PRO A 139 11.37 2.58 4.33
CA PRO A 139 11.40 3.78 5.15
C PRO A 139 11.32 5.11 4.40
N VAL A 140 11.44 5.13 3.07
CA VAL A 140 11.15 6.32 2.27
C VAL A 140 9.66 6.58 2.12
N GLU A 141 8.80 5.58 2.29
CA GLU A 141 7.35 5.73 2.26
C GLU A 141 6.87 6.41 3.54
N ILE A 142 5.97 7.38 3.40
CA ILE A 142 5.36 8.14 4.50
C ILE A 142 4.06 7.46 4.91
N TYR A 143 3.26 7.11 3.92
CA TYR A 143 2.04 6.32 4.09
C TYR A 143 1.86 5.35 2.94
N ALA A 144 1.17 4.26 3.22
CA ALA A 144 0.69 3.30 2.22
C ALA A 144 -0.79 3.02 2.41
N GLY A 145 -1.54 3.03 1.31
CA GLY A 145 -2.96 2.74 1.25
C GLY A 145 -3.24 1.59 0.30
N LEU A 146 -4.26 0.78 0.64
CA LEU A 146 -4.71 -0.38 -0.13
C LEU A 146 -6.22 -0.29 -0.31
N LEU A 147 -6.69 -0.13 -1.56
CA LEU A 147 -8.09 -0.32 -1.92
C LEU A 147 -8.27 -1.72 -2.51
N TYR A 148 -9.15 -2.51 -1.90
CA TYR A 148 -9.43 -3.86 -2.37
C TYR A 148 -10.49 -3.87 -3.47
N MET A 149 -10.12 -4.55 -4.58
CA MET A 149 -10.94 -4.72 -5.78
C MET A 149 -11.33 -6.20 -5.94
N ARG A 150 -11.83 -6.84 -4.86
CA ARG A 150 -12.18 -8.25 -4.87
C ARG A 150 -13.30 -8.51 -5.85
N LYS A 151 -13.08 -9.43 -6.79
CA LYS A 151 -14.11 -9.87 -7.74
C LYS A 151 -15.25 -10.61 -7.03
N GLN A 152 -16.46 -10.47 -7.53
CA GLN A 152 -17.61 -11.21 -7.00
C GLN A 152 -17.43 -12.75 -7.17
N ALA A 153 -16.74 -13.21 -8.20
CA ALA A 153 -16.47 -14.62 -8.44
C ALA A 153 -15.37 -15.19 -7.53
N ASP A 154 -14.62 -14.36 -6.82
CA ASP A 154 -13.53 -14.80 -5.94
C ASP A 154 -14.09 -15.37 -4.63
N MET A 155 -14.12 -16.70 -4.53
CA MET A 155 -14.61 -17.43 -3.37
C MET A 155 -13.48 -17.86 -2.41
N ALA A 156 -12.22 -17.51 -2.69
CA ALA A 156 -11.08 -17.88 -1.85
C ALA A 156 -11.19 -17.26 -0.45
N GLU A 157 -10.78 -17.99 0.55
CA GLU A 157 -10.57 -17.44 1.89
C GLU A 157 -9.20 -16.77 2.00
N GLY A 158 -9.03 -15.86 2.96
CA GLY A 158 -7.78 -15.15 3.20
C GLY A 158 -7.52 -14.00 2.24
N GLY A 159 -6.24 -13.64 2.08
CA GLY A 159 -5.84 -12.42 1.37
C GLY A 159 -6.07 -11.14 2.17
N ASN A 160 -6.37 -11.26 3.46
CA ASN A 160 -6.64 -10.16 4.38
C ASN A 160 -5.35 -9.41 4.72
N PHE A 161 -5.44 -8.09 4.90
CA PHE A 161 -4.35 -7.31 5.48
C PHE A 161 -4.35 -7.53 7.00
N THR A 162 -3.21 -7.93 7.54
CA THR A 162 -3.05 -8.18 8.97
C THR A 162 -2.17 -7.12 9.60
N VAL A 163 -2.66 -6.51 10.65
CA VAL A 163 -1.95 -5.58 11.52
C VAL A 163 -1.30 -6.38 12.64
N HIS A 164 -0.01 -6.16 12.88
CA HIS A 164 0.73 -6.83 13.93
C HIS A 164 1.16 -5.83 15.01
N ARG A 165 1.17 -6.29 16.26
CA ARG A 165 1.78 -5.59 17.38
C ARG A 165 3.23 -6.03 17.53
N VAL A 166 4.14 -5.09 17.63
CA VAL A 166 5.53 -5.36 17.96
C VAL A 166 5.63 -5.66 19.46
N THR A 167 6.26 -6.81 19.77
CA THR A 167 6.43 -7.31 21.16
C THR A 167 7.85 -7.12 21.68
N GLY A 168 8.79 -6.71 20.81
CA GLY A 168 10.19 -6.47 21.13
C GLY A 168 10.75 -5.31 20.33
N GLU A 169 12.05 -5.07 20.40
CA GLU A 169 12.72 -4.03 19.60
C GLU A 169 13.11 -4.55 18.22
N ILE A 170 12.61 -3.93 17.15
CA ILE A 170 13.06 -4.20 15.77
C ILE A 170 14.40 -3.49 15.55
N THR A 171 15.48 -4.25 15.62
CA THR A 171 16.85 -3.74 15.37
C THR A 171 17.31 -3.97 13.95
N GLU A 172 16.76 -5.00 13.27
CA GLU A 172 17.07 -5.33 11.89
C GLU A 172 15.89 -5.94 11.15
N VAL A 173 15.93 -5.88 9.82
CA VAL A 173 14.94 -6.49 8.92
C VAL A 173 15.64 -7.21 7.78
N ASN A 174 15.03 -8.30 7.28
CA ASN A 174 15.57 -9.04 6.15
C ASN A 174 15.16 -8.39 4.82
N LYS A 175 16.09 -7.68 4.20
CA LYS A 175 15.87 -6.96 2.94
C LYS A 175 15.60 -7.91 1.77
N SER A 176 16.24 -9.08 1.74
CA SER A 176 16.05 -10.07 0.67
C SER A 176 14.65 -10.67 0.66
N LEU A 177 13.99 -10.66 1.83
CA LEU A 177 12.59 -11.09 2.02
C LEU A 177 11.63 -9.90 2.16
N GLY A 178 11.89 -8.79 1.49
CA GLY A 178 11.02 -7.62 1.48
C GLY A 178 10.89 -6.91 2.83
N ARG A 179 11.96 -6.84 3.61
CA ARG A 179 12.02 -6.27 4.98
C ARG A 179 11.20 -7.04 6.01
N GLN A 180 11.20 -8.36 5.87
CA GLN A 180 10.58 -9.24 6.87
C GLN A 180 11.16 -8.97 8.26
N VAL A 181 10.26 -8.94 9.24
CA VAL A 181 10.55 -8.86 10.67
C VAL A 181 10.59 -10.27 11.24
N ASP A 182 11.47 -10.51 12.24
CA ASP A 182 11.57 -11.80 12.93
C ASP A 182 10.24 -12.15 13.62
N ASP A 183 9.76 -13.38 13.43
CA ASP A 183 8.45 -13.85 13.90
C ASP A 183 8.30 -13.78 15.43
N SER A 184 9.41 -13.78 16.18
CA SER A 184 9.40 -13.64 17.64
C SER A 184 9.15 -12.22 18.14
N LEU A 185 9.21 -11.22 17.25
CA LEU A 185 9.12 -9.80 17.60
C LEU A 185 7.74 -9.19 17.35
N HIS A 186 6.77 -9.98 16.92
CA HIS A 186 5.42 -9.46 16.65
C HIS A 186 4.34 -10.52 16.84
N GLU A 187 3.11 -10.05 17.02
CA GLU A 187 1.89 -10.87 17.05
C GLU A 187 0.78 -10.23 16.22
N PRO A 188 -0.08 -11.01 15.52
CA PRO A 188 -1.22 -10.48 14.80
C PRO A 188 -2.30 -10.00 15.79
N VAL A 189 -2.86 -8.81 15.57
CA VAL A 189 -3.87 -8.22 16.46
C VAL A 189 -5.16 -7.82 15.76
N PHE A 190 -5.11 -7.57 14.45
CA PHE A 190 -6.29 -7.16 13.69
C PHE A 190 -6.16 -7.54 12.22
N GLU A 191 -7.28 -7.93 11.61
CA GLU A 191 -7.35 -8.19 10.17
C GLU A 191 -8.37 -7.28 9.48
N VAL A 192 -7.98 -6.75 8.33
CA VAL A 192 -8.86 -6.07 7.38
C VAL A 192 -9.23 -7.07 6.30
N PRO A 193 -10.50 -7.50 6.23
CA PRO A 193 -10.91 -8.50 5.25
C PRO A 193 -10.65 -8.04 3.81
N TYR A 194 -10.15 -8.95 2.98
CA TYR A 194 -10.06 -8.75 1.54
C TYR A 194 -11.48 -8.81 0.95
N ARG A 195 -12.19 -7.68 0.98
CA ARG A 195 -13.53 -7.48 0.43
C ARG A 195 -13.53 -6.35 -0.58
N ALA A 196 -14.47 -6.44 -1.53
CA ALA A 196 -14.74 -5.36 -2.48
C ALA A 196 -14.99 -4.04 -1.75
N ASN A 197 -14.39 -2.95 -2.26
CA ASN A 197 -14.54 -1.60 -1.73
C ASN A 197 -14.08 -1.39 -0.26
N ASN A 198 -13.24 -2.28 0.27
CA ASN A 198 -12.55 -2.03 1.53
C ASN A 198 -11.25 -1.28 1.27
N PHE A 199 -11.01 -0.27 2.08
CA PHE A 199 -9.79 0.52 2.05
C PHE A 199 -9.09 0.48 3.39
N CYS A 200 -7.78 0.31 3.40
CA CYS A 200 -6.95 0.57 4.56
C CYS A 200 -5.75 1.45 4.20
N MET A 201 -5.34 2.28 5.13
CA MET A 201 -4.15 3.14 5.00
C MET A 201 -3.46 3.22 6.35
N PHE A 202 -2.15 3.28 6.33
CA PHE A 202 -1.36 3.45 7.55
C PHE A 202 -0.21 4.43 7.36
N LEU A 203 0.19 5.05 8.47
CA LEU A 203 1.42 5.83 8.55
C LEU A 203 2.59 4.85 8.67
N ASN A 204 3.59 4.98 7.81
CA ASN A 204 4.75 4.09 7.82
C ASN A 204 5.74 4.48 8.92
N VAL A 205 5.48 3.99 10.12
CA VAL A 205 6.40 4.09 11.27
C VAL A 205 7.22 2.81 11.41
N LYS A 206 8.29 2.84 12.20
CA LYS A 206 9.17 1.68 12.41
C LYS A 206 8.42 0.42 12.85
N ASP A 207 7.34 0.60 13.64
CA ASP A 207 6.56 -0.50 14.21
C ASP A 207 5.30 -0.83 13.40
N SER A 208 5.14 -0.27 12.19
CA SER A 208 4.00 -0.57 11.31
C SER A 208 4.13 -1.94 10.63
N VAL A 209 4.32 -2.98 11.44
CA VAL A 209 4.44 -4.37 10.97
C VAL A 209 3.09 -4.87 10.48
N HIS A 210 3.07 -5.34 9.25
CA HIS A 210 1.86 -5.85 8.61
C HIS A 210 2.16 -7.01 7.67
N SER A 211 1.14 -7.76 7.34
CA SER A 211 1.22 -8.92 6.43
C SER A 211 -0.06 -9.10 5.62
N VAL A 212 -0.06 -10.09 4.75
CA VAL A 212 -1.27 -10.54 4.05
C VAL A 212 -1.45 -12.02 4.32
N THR A 213 -2.63 -12.41 4.83
CA THR A 213 -2.93 -13.82 5.12
C THR A 213 -2.89 -14.68 3.85
N PRO A 214 -2.53 -15.97 3.96
CA PRO A 214 -2.57 -16.90 2.85
C PRO A 214 -3.95 -16.93 2.18
N ARG A 215 -3.98 -17.13 0.88
CA ARG A 215 -5.23 -17.43 0.16
C ARG A 215 -5.39 -18.94 0.02
N ILE A 216 -6.56 -19.43 0.39
CA ILE A 216 -6.90 -20.86 0.36
C ILE A 216 -7.72 -21.15 -0.90
N ALA A 217 -7.26 -22.11 -1.71
CA ALA A 217 -7.88 -22.55 -2.96
C ALA A 217 -8.29 -21.38 -3.90
N PRO A 218 -7.40 -20.42 -4.19
CA PRO A 218 -7.75 -19.29 -5.06
C PRO A 218 -7.93 -19.77 -6.50
N THR A 219 -9.02 -19.38 -7.14
CA THR A 219 -9.27 -19.57 -8.57
C THR A 219 -9.18 -18.25 -9.34
N GLU A 220 -9.36 -17.14 -8.64
CA GLU A 220 -9.33 -15.78 -9.19
C GLU A 220 -8.07 -15.05 -8.80
N ARG A 221 -7.58 -14.17 -9.67
CA ARG A 221 -6.52 -13.22 -9.34
C ARG A 221 -6.99 -12.25 -8.27
N ARG A 222 -6.10 -11.93 -7.33
CA ARG A 222 -6.36 -10.91 -6.31
C ARG A 222 -6.04 -9.53 -6.86
N HIS A 223 -7.01 -8.61 -6.75
CA HIS A 223 -6.87 -7.23 -7.21
C HIS A 223 -6.82 -6.24 -6.05
N SER A 224 -5.93 -5.27 -6.15
CA SER A 224 -5.90 -4.11 -5.27
C SER A 224 -5.33 -2.89 -5.98
N ILE A 225 -5.58 -1.72 -5.40
CA ILE A 225 -4.89 -0.47 -5.75
C ILE A 225 -4.00 -0.09 -4.58
N ASN A 226 -2.73 0.14 -4.84
CA ASN A 226 -1.83 0.74 -3.86
C ASN A 226 -1.76 2.25 -4.08
N ILE A 227 -1.83 3.02 -2.98
CA ILE A 227 -1.74 4.48 -2.97
C ILE A 227 -0.62 4.85 -2.01
N ILE A 228 0.43 5.48 -2.51
CA ILE A 228 1.69 5.67 -1.78
C ILE A 228 2.09 7.13 -1.81
N GLY A 229 2.54 7.66 -0.66
CA GLY A 229 3.25 8.93 -0.57
C GLY A 229 4.63 8.69 0.03
N GLU A 230 5.68 9.24 -0.58
CA GLU A 230 7.05 8.98 -0.16
C GLU A 230 7.98 10.18 -0.32
N PHE A 231 9.14 10.12 0.31
CA PHE A 231 10.22 11.05 0.04
C PHE A 231 10.77 10.85 -1.36
N ASN A 232 11.07 11.96 -2.03
CA ASN A 232 11.86 11.95 -3.25
C ASN A 232 13.35 12.06 -2.89
N GLY A 233 14.08 10.93 -2.98
CA GLY A 233 15.50 10.89 -2.68
C GLY A 233 15.85 10.26 -1.32
N THR A 234 16.63 10.95 -0.47
CA THR A 234 17.27 10.35 0.72
C THR A 234 16.49 10.45 2.02
N GLY A 235 15.32 11.11 2.02
CA GLY A 235 14.46 11.23 3.19
C GLY A 235 13.97 9.87 3.68
N LYS A 236 13.78 9.72 5.00
CA LYS A 236 13.31 8.47 5.61
C LYS A 236 12.48 8.76 6.85
N MET A 237 11.38 8.04 7.00
CA MET A 237 10.55 8.07 8.20
C MET A 237 11.27 7.48 9.42
N TRP A 238 12.04 6.40 9.20
CA TRP A 238 12.74 5.68 10.27
C TRP A 238 14.01 5.02 9.73
N LYS A 239 14.84 4.49 10.63
CA LYS A 239 16.08 3.78 10.31
C LYS A 239 16.13 2.44 11.05
N VAL A 240 16.57 1.42 10.35
CA VAL A 240 16.81 0.08 10.87
C VAL A 240 17.96 -0.56 10.07
N ARG A 241 18.63 -1.54 10.66
CA ARG A 241 19.64 -2.32 9.95
C ARG A 241 18.94 -3.23 8.93
N GLU A 242 19.32 -3.13 7.66
CA GLU A 242 18.87 -4.05 6.62
C GLU A 242 19.94 -5.14 6.44
N ILE A 243 19.56 -6.39 6.70
CA ILE A 243 20.42 -7.58 6.45
C ILE A 243 20.01 -8.22 5.13
N LYS A 244 20.96 -8.89 4.49
CA LYS A 244 20.75 -9.71 3.30
C LYS A 244 21.26 -11.10 3.64
N ASN A 245 20.39 -12.08 3.58
CA ASN A 245 20.76 -13.49 3.63
C ASN A 245 21.01 -14.00 2.23
#